data_25f59176314d578b317bb3fa8a465a1c
#
_entry.id   25f59176314d578b317bb3fa8a465a1c
#
_cell.length_a   1.000
_cell.length_b   1.000
_cell.length_c   1.000
_cell.angle_alpha   90.00
_cell.angle_beta   90.00
_cell.angle_gamma   90.00
#
_symmetry.space_group_name_H-M   'P 1'
#
loop_
_entity.id
_entity.type
_entity.pdbx_description
1 polymer ?
#
loop_
_entity_poly.entity_id
_entity_poly.type
_entity_poly.pdbx_seq_one_letter_code
_entity_poly.pdbx_strand_id
1 'polypeptide(L)'
;RSKIAANVSIDFIATTGDNFYMKGVQNLEDPLWENTFENIYALPNIKNIPWHVSLGNHDHMGNLYAQIDYAKEHPNWILPNTYYSKVFKINENADLRILFLDTSPFIEEYRSTPDYYPNLMKQDRQAQVQWLDNTLSDSNSTWNIAIGHHPVYSAGAHGDSEELKDILPEL
;
A
#
# COMPACT_ATOMS: atom_id res chain seq x y z
N ARG A 1 -17.15 -9.85 5.38
CA ARG A 1 -15.82 -10.40 4.97
C ARG A 1 -15.69 -11.88 5.30
N SER A 2 -15.97 -12.30 6.54
CA SER A 2 -15.95 -13.71 6.94
C SER A 2 -16.89 -14.60 6.10
N LYS A 3 -18.09 -14.11 5.73
CA LYS A 3 -19.04 -14.87 4.90
C LYS A 3 -18.55 -15.10 3.48
N ILE A 4 -17.80 -14.16 2.90
CA ILE A 4 -17.18 -14.32 1.58
C ILE A 4 -16.07 -15.37 1.65
N ALA A 5 -15.14 -15.24 2.59
CA ALA A 5 -14.04 -16.18 2.77
C ALA A 5 -14.47 -17.60 3.18
N ALA A 6 -15.72 -17.80 3.64
CA ALA A 6 -16.25 -19.13 3.89
C ALA A 6 -16.68 -19.88 2.62
N ASN A 7 -16.94 -19.16 1.52
CA ASN A 7 -17.47 -19.69 0.28
C ASN A 7 -16.50 -19.57 -0.91
N VAL A 8 -15.46 -18.73 -0.79
CA VAL A 8 -14.47 -18.45 -1.83
C VAL A 8 -13.08 -18.49 -1.20
N SER A 9 -12.14 -19.17 -1.85
CA SER A 9 -10.73 -19.08 -1.47
C SER A 9 -10.23 -17.67 -1.78
N ILE A 10 -9.64 -17.01 -0.79
CA ILE A 10 -8.99 -15.71 -0.94
C ILE A 10 -7.49 -15.94 -0.81
N ASP A 11 -6.74 -15.65 -1.86
CA ASP A 11 -5.30 -15.86 -1.89
C ASP A 11 -4.54 -14.75 -1.14
N PHE A 12 -5.02 -13.52 -1.24
CA PHE A 12 -4.47 -12.37 -0.54
C PHE A 12 -5.48 -11.22 -0.41
N ILE A 13 -5.15 -10.24 0.41
CA ILE A 13 -5.84 -8.96 0.53
C ILE A 13 -4.84 -7.87 0.14
N ALA A 14 -5.25 -6.91 -0.69
CA ALA A 14 -4.49 -5.71 -0.96
C ALA A 14 -5.15 -4.52 -0.25
N THR A 15 -4.37 -3.69 0.44
CA THR A 15 -4.85 -2.42 0.99
C THR A 15 -4.51 -1.28 0.04
N THR A 16 -5.27 -0.21 0.12
CA THR A 16 -5.10 0.99 -0.70
C THR A 16 -4.61 2.18 0.13
N GLY A 17 -3.96 1.95 1.25
CA GLY A 17 -3.45 3.00 2.12
C GLY A 17 -4.42 3.40 3.23
N ASP A 18 -3.98 4.32 4.07
CA ASP A 18 -4.68 4.77 5.29
C ASP A 18 -5.06 3.60 6.19
N ASN A 19 -4.05 2.79 6.50
CA ASN A 19 -4.24 1.56 7.23
C ASN A 19 -4.64 1.80 8.69
N PHE A 20 -4.16 2.92 9.27
CA PHE A 20 -4.38 3.27 10.67
C PHE A 20 -4.75 4.75 10.85
N TYR A 21 -6.01 5.02 11.13
CA TYR A 21 -6.52 6.34 11.49
C TYR A 21 -6.32 6.64 12.98
N MET A 22 -6.15 7.93 13.41
CA MET A 22 -6.04 9.15 12.58
C MET A 22 -4.60 9.46 12.16
N LYS A 23 -3.59 8.98 12.88
CA LYS A 23 -2.20 9.40 12.73
C LYS A 23 -1.23 8.23 12.56
N GLY A 24 -1.68 7.15 11.92
CA GLY A 24 -0.86 5.96 11.75
C GLY A 24 -0.42 5.32 13.10
N VAL A 25 0.30 4.22 13.04
CA VAL A 25 0.94 3.60 14.21
C VAL A 25 2.23 4.33 14.55
N GLN A 26 2.63 4.30 15.83
CA GLN A 26 3.83 4.99 16.31
C GLN A 26 5.02 4.03 16.52
N ASN A 27 4.76 2.79 16.87
CA ASN A 27 5.75 1.75 17.16
C ASN A 27 5.11 0.35 17.04
N LEU A 28 5.87 -0.70 17.34
CA LEU A 28 5.39 -2.10 17.27
C LEU A 28 4.36 -2.44 18.36
N GLU A 29 4.40 -1.72 19.48
CA GLU A 29 3.50 -1.90 20.63
C GLU A 29 2.28 -0.98 20.58
N ASP A 30 2.07 -0.24 19.47
CA ASP A 30 0.93 0.66 19.36
C ASP A 30 -0.39 -0.15 19.44
N PRO A 31 -1.31 0.23 20.36
CA PRO A 31 -2.61 -0.46 20.48
C PRO A 31 -3.46 -0.51 19.22
N LEU A 32 -3.17 0.34 18.24
CA LEU A 32 -3.87 0.29 16.95
C LEU A 32 -3.67 -1.04 16.21
N TRP A 33 -2.51 -1.70 16.38
CA TRP A 33 -2.29 -3.03 15.81
C TRP A 33 -3.35 -4.01 16.27
N GLU A 34 -3.52 -4.12 17.58
CA GLU A 34 -4.52 -5.03 18.16
C GLU A 34 -5.94 -4.59 17.84
N ASN A 35 -6.25 -3.30 18.07
CA ASN A 35 -7.64 -2.80 18.05
C ASN A 35 -8.23 -2.65 16.64
N THR A 36 -7.39 -2.37 15.63
CA THR A 36 -7.87 -2.07 14.26
C THR A 36 -7.47 -3.12 13.24
N PHE A 37 -6.51 -3.98 13.52
CA PHE A 37 -6.07 -5.03 12.62
C PHE A 37 -6.23 -6.43 13.21
N GLU A 38 -5.48 -6.80 14.23
CA GLU A 38 -5.41 -8.17 14.72
C GLU A 38 -6.76 -8.70 15.19
N ASN A 39 -7.44 -7.97 16.08
CA ASN A 39 -8.74 -8.38 16.61
C ASN A 39 -9.86 -8.34 15.57
N ILE A 40 -9.79 -7.39 14.62
CA ILE A 40 -10.80 -7.24 13.57
C ILE A 40 -10.73 -8.40 12.56
N TYR A 41 -9.53 -8.90 12.29
CA TYR A 41 -9.28 -9.95 11.30
C TYR A 41 -8.87 -11.30 11.91
N ALA A 42 -9.15 -11.51 13.21
CA ALA A 42 -8.85 -12.72 13.97
C ALA A 42 -9.65 -13.97 13.57
N LEU A 43 -10.68 -13.82 12.72
CA LEU A 43 -11.55 -14.93 12.35
C LEU A 43 -10.78 -16.04 11.61
N PRO A 44 -11.04 -17.34 11.92
CA PRO A 44 -10.24 -18.46 11.45
C PRO A 44 -10.01 -18.53 9.93
N ASN A 45 -10.98 -18.03 9.15
CA ASN A 45 -10.96 -18.06 7.69
C ASN A 45 -10.33 -16.81 7.05
N ILE A 46 -9.85 -15.86 7.84
CA ILE A 46 -9.17 -14.64 7.35
C ILE A 46 -7.84 -14.36 8.04
N LYS A 47 -7.65 -14.81 9.27
CA LYS A 47 -6.47 -14.46 10.08
C LYS A 47 -5.11 -14.82 9.46
N ASN A 48 -5.10 -15.79 8.54
CA ASN A 48 -3.88 -16.27 7.89
C ASN A 48 -3.77 -15.79 6.43
N ILE A 49 -4.73 -15.01 5.93
CA ILE A 49 -4.66 -14.47 4.57
C ILE A 49 -3.56 -13.39 4.55
N PRO A 50 -2.63 -13.43 3.57
CA PRO A 50 -1.62 -12.39 3.42
C PRO A 50 -2.25 -11.03 3.06
N TRP A 51 -1.80 -9.98 3.71
CA TRP A 51 -2.16 -8.59 3.43
C TRP A 51 -1.00 -7.90 2.74
N HIS A 52 -1.15 -7.58 1.48
CA HIS A 52 -0.21 -6.74 0.73
C HIS A 52 -0.61 -5.28 0.90
N VAL A 53 0.29 -4.49 1.48
CA VAL A 53 -0.05 -3.19 2.03
C VAL A 53 0.49 -2.07 1.15
N SER A 54 -0.37 -1.09 0.82
CA SER A 54 0.04 0.24 0.37
C SER A 54 -0.04 1.24 1.52
N LEU A 55 0.72 2.31 1.45
CA LEU A 55 0.68 3.42 2.40
C LEU A 55 -0.22 4.54 1.91
N GLY A 56 -0.92 5.20 2.85
CA GLY A 56 -1.66 6.43 2.62
C GLY A 56 -1.09 7.59 3.45
N ASN A 57 -1.67 8.76 3.32
CA ASN A 57 -1.16 9.94 4.00
C ASN A 57 -1.29 9.85 5.53
N HIS A 58 -2.32 9.18 6.07
CA HIS A 58 -2.43 8.97 7.51
C HIS A 58 -1.33 8.04 8.06
N ASP A 59 -0.86 7.08 7.29
CA ASP A 59 0.29 6.25 7.65
C ASP A 59 1.57 7.08 7.80
N HIS A 60 1.75 8.10 6.95
CA HIS A 60 2.87 9.04 7.01
C HIS A 60 2.79 10.05 8.16
N MET A 61 1.60 10.28 8.76
CA MET A 61 1.48 11.07 9.99
C MET A 61 2.05 10.33 11.20
N GLY A 62 2.09 8.99 11.15
CA GLY A 62 2.69 8.14 12.16
C GLY A 62 4.14 7.77 11.82
N ASN A 63 4.56 6.65 12.37
CA ASN A 63 5.83 6.03 12.03
C ASN A 63 5.61 4.91 11.01
N LEU A 64 5.67 5.24 9.72
CA LEU A 64 5.50 4.24 8.67
C LEU A 64 6.53 3.11 8.74
N TYR A 65 7.73 3.39 9.28
CA TYR A 65 8.75 2.35 9.45
C TYR A 65 8.36 1.30 10.49
N ALA A 66 7.50 1.65 11.46
CA ALA A 66 6.92 0.66 12.35
C ALA A 66 6.06 -0.37 11.61
N GLN A 67 5.39 0.03 10.50
CA GLN A 67 4.63 -0.92 9.67
C GLN A 67 5.56 -1.86 8.87
N ILE A 68 6.72 -1.35 8.41
CA ILE A 68 7.75 -2.16 7.74
C ILE A 68 8.42 -3.11 8.74
N ASP A 69 8.69 -2.64 9.95
CA ASP A 69 9.28 -3.49 11.00
C ASP A 69 8.30 -4.54 11.50
N TYR A 70 7.02 -4.20 11.65
CA TYR A 70 5.95 -5.14 11.99
C TYR A 70 5.87 -6.30 11.00
N ALA A 71 6.05 -6.03 9.71
CA ALA A 71 6.05 -7.04 8.66
C ALA A 71 7.13 -8.11 8.82
N LYS A 72 8.24 -7.81 9.51
CA LYS A 72 9.33 -8.76 9.76
C LYS A 72 8.96 -9.86 10.76
N GLU A 73 8.06 -9.54 11.68
CA GLU A 73 7.62 -10.44 12.75
C GLU A 73 6.23 -11.03 12.49
N HIS A 74 5.44 -10.39 11.61
CA HIS A 74 4.06 -10.76 11.31
C HIS A 74 3.90 -11.10 9.82
N PRO A 75 4.04 -12.37 9.43
CA PRO A 75 4.09 -12.79 8.02
C PRO A 75 2.81 -12.53 7.21
N ASN A 76 1.71 -12.23 7.89
CA ASN A 76 0.46 -11.84 7.23
C ASN A 76 0.43 -10.36 6.80
N TRP A 77 1.29 -9.52 7.38
CA TRP A 77 1.42 -8.12 7.02
C TRP A 77 2.63 -7.96 6.10
N ILE A 78 2.40 -7.71 4.82
CA ILE A 78 3.47 -7.69 3.81
C ILE A 78 3.67 -6.26 3.35
N LEU A 79 4.71 -5.63 3.86
CA LEU A 79 5.18 -4.29 3.52
C LEU A 79 6.71 -4.29 3.56
N PRO A 80 7.38 -4.82 2.51
CA PRO A 80 8.84 -4.94 2.52
C PRO A 80 9.56 -3.60 2.34
N ASN A 81 8.88 -2.61 1.74
CA ASN A 81 9.34 -1.25 1.53
C ASN A 81 8.13 -0.33 1.34
N THR A 82 8.33 0.98 1.27
CA THR A 82 7.26 1.97 1.03
C THR A 82 6.59 1.78 -0.33
N TYR A 83 7.33 1.29 -1.32
CA TYR A 83 6.80 0.80 -2.59
C TYR A 83 7.50 -0.50 -2.99
N TYR A 84 6.78 -1.38 -3.68
CA TYR A 84 7.28 -2.70 -4.09
C TYR A 84 6.36 -3.33 -5.13
N SER A 85 6.78 -4.45 -5.70
CA SER A 85 5.92 -5.26 -6.57
C SER A 85 5.90 -6.73 -6.14
N LYS A 86 4.81 -7.40 -6.50
CA LYS A 86 4.63 -8.83 -6.28
C LYS A 86 4.02 -9.49 -7.52
N VAL A 87 4.60 -10.62 -7.93
CA VAL A 87 4.05 -11.43 -9.01
C VAL A 87 3.28 -12.61 -8.40
N PHE A 88 2.06 -12.80 -8.89
CA PHE A 88 1.17 -13.90 -8.55
C PHE A 88 0.97 -14.79 -9.76
N LYS A 89 1.17 -16.09 -9.60
CA LYS A 89 0.82 -17.08 -10.63
C LYS A 89 -0.69 -17.27 -10.66
N ILE A 90 -1.32 -17.02 -11.83
CA ILE A 90 -2.74 -17.30 -12.05
C ILE A 90 -2.89 -18.75 -12.54
N ASN A 91 -2.06 -19.13 -13.50
CA ASN A 91 -1.97 -20.51 -14.03
C ASN A 91 -0.62 -20.72 -14.73
N GLU A 92 -0.45 -21.82 -15.47
CA GLU A 92 0.82 -22.14 -16.16
C GLU A 92 1.21 -21.11 -17.23
N ASN A 93 0.23 -20.41 -17.81
CA ASN A 93 0.43 -19.49 -18.93
C ASN A 93 0.17 -18.03 -18.59
N ALA A 94 -0.24 -17.73 -17.36
CA ALA A 94 -0.60 -16.36 -16.98
C ALA A 94 -0.16 -16.05 -15.55
N ASP A 95 0.33 -14.82 -15.38
CA ASP A 95 0.65 -14.24 -14.09
C ASP A 95 0.15 -12.78 -13.98
N LEU A 96 0.08 -12.31 -12.77
CA LEU A 96 -0.32 -10.98 -12.40
C LEU A 96 0.80 -10.33 -11.58
N ARG A 97 1.33 -9.22 -12.07
CA ARG A 97 2.17 -8.34 -11.28
C ARG A 97 1.31 -7.25 -10.65
N ILE A 98 1.43 -7.07 -9.35
CA ILE A 98 0.86 -5.92 -8.65
C ILE A 98 2.00 -5.04 -8.18
N LEU A 99 1.92 -3.74 -8.51
CA LEU A 99 2.83 -2.70 -8.06
C LEU A 99 2.11 -1.92 -6.95
N PHE A 100 2.67 -1.93 -5.76
CA PHE A 100 2.18 -1.18 -4.61
C PHE A 100 2.98 0.12 -4.52
N LEU A 101 2.30 1.24 -4.75
CA LEU A 101 2.90 2.56 -4.85
C LEU A 101 2.64 3.37 -3.58
N ASP A 102 3.63 4.10 -3.14
CA ASP A 102 3.46 5.16 -2.15
C ASP A 102 3.20 6.48 -2.89
N THR A 103 1.94 6.88 -2.97
CA THR A 103 1.54 8.08 -3.70
C THR A 103 1.58 9.35 -2.86
N SER A 104 1.65 9.23 -1.53
CA SER A 104 1.66 10.39 -0.62
C SER A 104 2.85 11.34 -0.83
N PRO A 105 4.09 10.87 -1.12
CA PRO A 105 5.22 11.76 -1.37
C PRO A 105 5.06 12.68 -2.58
N PHE A 106 4.17 12.37 -3.51
CA PHE A 106 3.97 13.19 -4.72
C PHE A 106 3.04 14.38 -4.47
N ILE A 107 2.20 14.34 -3.45
CA ILE A 107 1.21 15.39 -3.15
C ILE A 107 1.92 16.56 -2.45
N GLU A 108 1.98 17.70 -3.11
CA GLU A 108 2.70 18.89 -2.61
C GLU A 108 2.08 19.49 -1.36
N GLU A 109 0.77 19.38 -1.18
CA GLU A 109 0.08 19.80 0.04
C GLU A 109 0.68 19.13 1.28
N TYR A 110 0.94 17.82 1.23
CA TYR A 110 1.52 17.08 2.37
C TYR A 110 2.98 17.44 2.58
N ARG A 111 3.73 17.66 1.51
CA ARG A 111 5.14 18.04 1.58
C ARG A 111 5.32 19.45 2.16
N SER A 112 4.36 20.33 1.95
CA SER A 112 4.37 21.67 2.50
C SER A 112 4.09 21.73 4.00
N THR A 113 3.69 20.61 4.61
CA THR A 113 3.33 20.51 6.03
C THR A 113 4.15 19.41 6.75
N PRO A 114 5.49 19.53 6.81
CA PRO A 114 6.37 18.47 7.33
C PRO A 114 6.14 18.11 8.80
N ASP A 115 5.58 19.03 9.59
CA ASP A 115 5.24 18.75 10.99
C ASP A 115 4.08 17.73 11.12
N TYR A 116 3.21 17.68 10.10
CA TYR A 116 2.13 16.70 10.02
C TYR A 116 2.58 15.38 9.38
N TYR A 117 3.52 15.46 8.44
CA TYR A 117 4.00 14.33 7.64
C TYR A 117 5.52 14.17 7.74
N PRO A 118 6.06 13.82 8.93
CA PRO A 118 7.50 13.89 9.20
C PRO A 118 8.33 12.90 8.36
N ASN A 119 7.69 11.91 7.75
CA ASN A 119 8.39 10.90 6.96
C ASN A 119 8.40 11.19 5.45
N LEU A 120 7.54 12.09 4.97
CA LEU A 120 7.43 12.37 3.53
C LEU A 120 8.69 12.97 2.93
N MET A 121 9.36 13.87 3.66
CA MET A 121 10.59 14.50 3.19
C MET A 121 11.77 13.54 3.07
N LYS A 122 11.66 12.36 3.67
CA LYS A 122 12.66 11.28 3.59
C LYS A 122 12.46 10.39 2.37
N GLN A 123 11.32 10.50 1.67
CA GLN A 123 10.99 9.67 0.52
C GLN A 123 11.58 10.27 -0.76
N ASP A 124 12.29 9.44 -1.53
CA ASP A 124 12.82 9.80 -2.83
C ASP A 124 11.81 9.49 -3.94
N ARG A 125 11.10 10.54 -4.38
CA ARG A 125 10.10 10.44 -5.45
C ARG A 125 10.69 9.97 -6.77
N GLN A 126 11.88 10.48 -7.12
CA GLN A 126 12.53 10.14 -8.39
C GLN A 126 12.96 8.68 -8.42
N ALA A 127 13.48 8.18 -7.30
CA ALA A 127 13.82 6.77 -7.18
C ALA A 127 12.60 5.86 -7.36
N GLN A 128 11.42 6.26 -6.83
CA GLN A 128 10.19 5.48 -7.04
C GLN A 128 9.73 5.50 -8.50
N VAL A 129 9.76 6.67 -9.17
CA VAL A 129 9.41 6.76 -10.60
C VAL A 129 10.35 5.90 -11.44
N GLN A 130 11.67 6.03 -11.24
CA GLN A 130 12.64 5.22 -11.97
C GLN A 130 12.47 3.72 -11.72
N TRP A 131 12.18 3.33 -10.47
CA TRP A 131 11.87 1.95 -10.15
C TRP A 131 10.61 1.45 -10.87
N LEU A 132 9.57 2.29 -10.95
CA LEU A 132 8.32 1.98 -11.66
C LEU A 132 8.58 1.72 -13.14
N ASP A 133 9.27 2.65 -13.82
CA ASP A 133 9.64 2.54 -15.24
C ASP A 133 10.44 1.27 -15.52
N ASN A 134 11.48 1.02 -14.72
CA ASN A 134 12.30 -0.19 -14.86
C ASN A 134 11.47 -1.46 -14.64
N THR A 135 10.58 -1.45 -13.62
CA THR A 135 9.77 -2.62 -13.29
C THR A 135 8.74 -2.94 -14.37
N LEU A 136 8.17 -1.91 -15.01
CA LEU A 136 7.21 -2.08 -16.10
C LEU A 136 7.92 -2.45 -17.41
N SER A 137 9.04 -1.80 -17.74
CA SER A 137 9.83 -2.11 -18.94
C SER A 137 10.38 -3.53 -18.94
N ASP A 138 10.77 -4.04 -17.78
CA ASP A 138 11.29 -5.41 -17.60
C ASP A 138 10.16 -6.44 -17.37
N SER A 139 8.88 -6.01 -17.35
CA SER A 139 7.77 -6.89 -17.05
C SER A 139 7.41 -7.76 -18.23
N ASN A 140 7.46 -9.09 -18.02
CA ASN A 140 6.88 -10.09 -18.91
C ASN A 140 5.56 -10.65 -18.34
N SER A 141 4.99 -10.00 -17.33
CA SER A 141 3.74 -10.45 -16.71
C SER A 141 2.57 -10.25 -17.66
N THR A 142 1.63 -11.20 -17.65
CA THR A 142 0.42 -11.14 -18.46
C THR A 142 -0.44 -9.91 -18.13
N TRP A 143 -0.46 -9.57 -16.84
CA TRP A 143 -1.17 -8.41 -16.30
C TRP A 143 -0.28 -7.61 -15.36
N ASN A 144 -0.36 -6.29 -15.47
CA ASN A 144 0.22 -5.36 -14.51
C ASN A 144 -0.90 -4.50 -13.92
N ILE A 145 -0.99 -4.45 -12.58
CA ILE A 145 -1.94 -3.61 -11.83
C ILE A 145 -1.14 -2.73 -10.88
N ALA A 146 -1.35 -1.42 -10.94
CA ALA A 146 -0.82 -0.50 -9.95
C ALA A 146 -1.89 -0.19 -8.89
N ILE A 147 -1.48 -0.23 -7.62
CA ILE A 147 -2.30 0.13 -6.46
C ILE A 147 -1.61 1.28 -5.74
N GLY A 148 -2.32 2.37 -5.56
CA GLY A 148 -1.89 3.52 -4.77
C GLY A 148 -3.05 4.05 -3.93
N HIS A 149 -2.77 4.99 -3.03
CA HIS A 149 -3.77 5.58 -2.15
C HIS A 149 -4.61 6.65 -2.84
N HIS A 150 -3.94 7.58 -3.51
CA HIS A 150 -4.61 8.70 -4.15
C HIS A 150 -5.10 8.33 -5.55
N PRO A 151 -6.35 8.66 -5.91
CA PRO A 151 -6.85 8.48 -7.27
C PRO A 151 -6.17 9.48 -8.21
N VAL A 152 -5.86 9.06 -9.43
CA VAL A 152 -5.40 9.99 -10.49
C VAL A 152 -6.56 10.85 -10.94
N TYR A 153 -7.70 10.21 -11.24
CA TYR A 153 -8.95 10.87 -11.62
C TYR A 153 -10.06 10.49 -10.65
N SER A 154 -10.81 11.46 -10.17
CA SER A 154 -11.89 11.22 -9.22
C SER A 154 -13.04 12.21 -9.36
N ALA A 155 -14.25 11.68 -9.41
CA ALA A 155 -15.47 12.47 -9.25
C ALA A 155 -15.87 12.64 -7.78
N GLY A 156 -15.07 12.14 -6.84
CA GLY A 156 -15.30 12.25 -5.39
C GLY A 156 -14.94 13.63 -4.84
N ALA A 157 -15.16 13.81 -3.52
CA ALA A 157 -14.97 15.10 -2.85
C ALA A 157 -13.52 15.61 -2.88
N HIS A 158 -12.53 14.74 -2.98
CA HIS A 158 -11.11 15.10 -3.07
C HIS A 158 -10.66 15.51 -4.47
N GLY A 159 -11.47 15.21 -5.50
CA GLY A 159 -11.11 15.49 -6.90
C GLY A 159 -9.95 14.67 -7.43
N ASP A 160 -9.38 15.15 -8.52
CA ASP A 160 -8.21 14.57 -9.16
C ASP A 160 -6.92 14.91 -8.40
N SER A 161 -5.92 14.04 -8.52
CA SER A 161 -4.55 14.32 -8.04
C SER A 161 -3.71 14.76 -9.24
N GLU A 162 -3.59 16.09 -9.44
CA GLU A 162 -2.92 16.66 -10.61
C GLU A 162 -1.45 16.22 -10.69
N GLU A 163 -0.76 16.15 -9.55
CA GLU A 163 0.64 15.71 -9.48
C GLU A 163 0.84 14.26 -9.95
N LEU A 164 -0.19 13.43 -9.81
CA LEU A 164 -0.12 12.03 -10.25
C LEU A 164 -0.38 11.89 -11.76
N LYS A 165 -1.08 12.84 -12.37
CA LYS A 165 -1.32 12.82 -13.82
C LYS A 165 -0.03 12.96 -14.63
N ASP A 166 0.96 13.68 -14.07
CA ASP A 166 2.26 13.87 -14.73
C ASP A 166 3.17 12.63 -14.60
N ILE A 167 2.92 11.78 -13.59
CA ILE A 167 3.77 10.64 -13.27
C ILE A 167 3.23 9.34 -13.85
N LEU A 168 1.91 9.25 -14.07
CA LEU A 168 1.21 8.04 -14.48
C LEU A 168 0.79 7.96 -15.96
N PRO A 169 1.20 8.86 -16.89
CA PRO A 169 0.94 8.66 -18.31
C PRO A 169 1.60 7.40 -18.87
N GLU A 170 2.50 6.78 -18.11
CA GLU A 170 3.28 5.60 -18.48
C GLU A 170 2.70 4.29 -17.92
N LEU A 171 1.61 4.34 -17.14
CA LEU A 171 0.84 3.19 -16.67
C LEU A 171 -0.34 2.89 -17.60
#